data_b72d5322cb3a7030f473a7dee8baac2b
#
_entry.id   b72d5322cb3a7030f473a7dee8baac2b
#
_cell.length_a   1.000
_cell.length_b   1.000
_cell.length_c   1.000
_cell.angle_alpha   90.00
_cell.angle_beta   90.00
_cell.angle_gamma   90.00
#
_symmetry.space_group_name_H-M   'P 1'
#
loop_
_entity.id
_entity.type
_entity.pdbx_description
1 polymer ?
#
loop_
_entity_poly.entity_id
_entity_poly.type
_entity_poly.pdbx_seq_one_letter_code
_entity_poly.pdbx_strand_id
1 'polypeptide(L)'
;ISNFIIVVFTKNGIAGNEESIRSLIEVAPLYMIFSVSLYAPFTEELIFRKGFRDVFKNNFIYVLVSGITFGALHVITYIKTPMDYVYLIPYCSLGLAFAYTYSKSNNIFSTISMHFLHNTMAIVLYLVGSGL
;
A
#
# COMPACT_ATOMS: atom_id res chain seq x y z
N ILE A 1 -11.77 -0.16 -5.10
CA ILE A 1 -12.36 0.79 -6.09
C ILE A 1 -11.27 1.27 -7.07
N SER A 2 -10.08 1.72 -6.61
CA SER A 2 -9.03 2.21 -7.51
C SER A 2 -8.49 1.15 -8.46
N ASN A 3 -8.25 -0.08 -8.00
CA ASN A 3 -7.83 -1.19 -8.86
C ASN A 3 -8.89 -1.55 -9.91
N PHE A 4 -10.19 -1.43 -9.59
CA PHE A 4 -11.26 -1.70 -10.54
C PHE A 4 -11.22 -0.72 -11.72
N ILE A 5 -11.01 0.56 -11.45
CA ILE A 5 -10.89 1.60 -12.49
C ILE A 5 -9.69 1.30 -13.39
N ILE A 6 -8.54 0.93 -12.80
CA ILE A 6 -7.32 0.62 -13.56
C ILE A 6 -7.51 -0.60 -14.45
N VAL A 7 -8.11 -1.68 -13.94
CA VAL A 7 -8.42 -2.89 -14.73
C VAL A 7 -9.28 -2.57 -15.93
N VAL A 8 -10.27 -1.68 -15.79
CA VAL A 8 -11.17 -1.27 -16.89
C VAL A 8 -10.40 -0.48 -17.97
N PHE A 9 -9.44 0.36 -17.59
CA PHE A 9 -8.75 1.24 -18.54
C PHE A 9 -7.45 0.68 -19.13
N THR A 10 -6.74 -0.22 -18.42
CA THR A 10 -5.41 -0.65 -18.85
C THR A 10 -5.36 -2.02 -19.51
N LYS A 11 -6.40 -2.85 -19.43
CA LYS A 11 -6.40 -4.27 -19.82
C LYS A 11 -5.28 -5.10 -19.18
N ASN A 12 -4.42 -4.49 -18.37
CA ASN A 12 -3.37 -5.13 -17.59
C ASN A 12 -3.91 -5.36 -16.17
N GLY A 13 -4.01 -6.62 -15.76
CA GLY A 13 -4.86 -7.04 -14.67
C GLY A 13 -4.55 -6.42 -13.29
N ILE A 14 -3.30 -6.44 -12.83
CA ILE A 14 -2.93 -6.06 -11.45
C ILE A 14 -1.54 -5.41 -11.41
N ALA A 15 -1.29 -4.61 -10.38
CA ALA A 15 0.05 -4.05 -10.14
C ALA A 15 1.08 -5.15 -9.87
N GLY A 16 2.31 -5.00 -10.34
CA GLY A 16 3.36 -6.00 -10.19
C GLY A 16 3.67 -6.36 -8.74
N ASN A 17 3.56 -5.41 -7.81
CA ASN A 17 3.66 -5.69 -6.37
C ASN A 17 2.54 -6.66 -5.91
N GLU A 18 1.31 -6.43 -6.32
CA GLU A 18 0.16 -7.29 -5.99
C GLU A 18 0.29 -8.68 -6.62
N GLU A 19 0.77 -8.76 -7.88
CA GLU A 19 1.05 -10.03 -8.56
C GLU A 19 2.07 -10.86 -7.77
N SER A 20 3.16 -10.23 -7.33
CA SER A 20 4.19 -10.89 -6.51
C SER A 20 3.64 -11.40 -5.17
N ILE A 21 2.81 -10.62 -4.49
CA ILE A 21 2.17 -11.03 -3.24
C ILE A 21 1.27 -12.25 -3.47
N ARG A 22 0.45 -12.24 -4.53
CA ARG A 22 -0.47 -13.34 -4.84
C ARG A 22 0.28 -14.65 -5.13
N SER A 23 1.33 -14.60 -5.94
CA SER A 23 2.15 -15.79 -6.22
C SER A 23 2.83 -16.36 -4.98
N LEU A 24 3.25 -15.51 -4.04
CA LEU A 24 3.83 -15.94 -2.77
C LEU A 24 2.78 -16.50 -1.79
N ILE A 25 1.54 -16.01 -1.83
CA ILE A 25 0.43 -16.58 -1.03
C ILE A 25 0.17 -18.04 -1.46
N GLU A 26 0.26 -18.36 -2.73
CA GLU A 26 0.09 -19.74 -3.21
C GLU A 26 1.17 -20.70 -2.68
N VAL A 27 2.38 -20.21 -2.46
CA VAL A 27 3.52 -21.01 -1.96
C VAL A 27 3.56 -21.08 -0.43
N ALA A 28 3.29 -19.98 0.25
CA ALA A 28 3.43 -19.85 1.71
C ALA A 28 2.29 -19.03 2.32
N PRO A 29 1.03 -19.53 2.30
CA PRO A 29 -0.15 -18.73 2.61
C PRO A 29 -0.12 -18.12 4.01
N LEU A 30 0.13 -18.91 5.06
CA LEU A 30 0.12 -18.42 6.44
C LEU A 30 1.19 -17.35 6.68
N TYR A 31 2.39 -17.58 6.14
CA TYR A 31 3.49 -16.61 6.25
C TYR A 31 3.13 -15.29 5.55
N MET A 32 2.59 -15.36 4.34
CA MET A 32 2.25 -14.17 3.57
C MET A 32 1.06 -13.42 4.14
N ILE A 33 0.03 -14.11 4.62
CA ILE A 33 -1.09 -13.48 5.31
C ILE A 33 -0.59 -12.70 6.53
N PHE A 34 0.25 -13.31 7.37
CA PHE A 34 0.85 -12.64 8.53
C PHE A 34 1.72 -11.43 8.09
N SER A 35 2.63 -11.65 7.13
CA SER A 35 3.56 -10.63 6.68
C SER A 35 2.86 -9.42 6.09
N VAL A 36 1.90 -9.63 5.19
CA VAL A 36 1.22 -8.54 4.47
C VAL A 36 0.17 -7.85 5.35
N SER A 37 -0.56 -8.62 6.20
CA SER A 37 -1.60 -8.02 7.04
C SER A 37 -1.05 -7.34 8.29
N LEU A 38 -0.03 -7.90 8.93
CA LEU A 38 0.44 -7.41 10.24
C LEU A 38 1.84 -6.79 10.18
N TYR A 39 2.82 -7.55 9.69
CA TYR A 39 4.21 -7.13 9.78
C TYR A 39 4.52 -5.93 8.89
N ALA A 40 4.08 -5.95 7.62
CA ALA A 40 4.30 -4.84 6.68
C ALA A 40 3.61 -3.55 7.17
N PRO A 41 2.30 -3.51 7.50
CA PRO A 41 1.68 -2.32 8.05
C PRO A 41 2.39 -1.75 9.27
N PHE A 42 2.82 -2.61 10.19
CA PHE A 42 3.52 -2.16 11.40
C PHE A 42 4.86 -1.50 11.06
N THR A 43 5.70 -2.15 10.29
CA THR A 43 7.05 -1.64 9.94
C THR A 43 6.99 -0.44 9.01
N GLU A 44 6.12 -0.47 8.01
CA GLU A 44 5.98 0.61 7.04
C GLU A 44 5.40 1.88 7.66
N GLU A 45 4.39 1.78 8.52
CA GLU A 45 3.85 2.95 9.19
C GLU A 45 4.87 3.59 10.16
N LEU A 46 5.68 2.78 10.86
CA LEU A 46 6.77 3.32 11.67
C LEU A 46 7.79 4.09 10.83
N ILE A 47 8.18 3.57 9.68
CA ILE A 47 9.15 4.21 8.79
C ILE A 47 8.53 5.45 8.15
N PHE A 48 7.45 5.28 7.38
CA PHE A 48 6.89 6.33 6.54
C PHE A 48 6.10 7.39 7.32
N ARG A 49 5.46 7.04 8.47
CA ARG A 49 4.72 8.04 9.23
C ARG A 49 5.58 8.61 10.35
N LYS A 50 6.03 7.80 11.28
CA LYS A 50 6.81 8.32 12.41
C LYS A 50 8.18 8.84 11.96
N GLY A 51 8.96 8.05 11.23
CA GLY A 51 10.29 8.44 10.77
C GLY A 51 10.28 9.69 9.89
N PHE A 52 9.38 9.76 8.90
CA PHE A 52 9.25 10.97 8.06
C PHE A 52 8.77 12.18 8.85
N ARG A 53 7.90 12.00 9.85
CA ARG A 53 7.43 13.11 10.69
C ARG A 53 8.54 13.70 11.55
N ASP A 54 9.50 12.92 11.93
CA ASP A 54 10.66 13.40 12.69
C ASP A 54 11.54 14.34 11.84
N VAL A 55 11.58 14.12 10.53
CA VAL A 55 12.33 14.96 9.56
C VAL A 55 11.51 16.15 9.08
N PHE A 56 10.28 15.93 8.65
CA PHE A 56 9.43 16.96 8.03
C PHE A 56 8.43 17.53 9.02
N LYS A 57 8.71 18.70 9.58
CA LYS A 57 7.85 19.36 10.59
C LYS A 57 6.64 20.06 9.99
N ASN A 58 6.73 20.54 8.75
CA ASN A 58 5.61 21.12 8.03
C ASN A 58 4.62 20.03 7.61
N ASN A 59 3.34 20.17 7.99
CA ASN A 59 2.32 19.16 7.75
C ASN A 59 2.10 18.87 6.26
N PHE A 60 2.07 19.90 5.41
CA PHE A 60 1.84 19.73 3.98
C PHE A 60 3.01 19.01 3.31
N ILE A 61 4.23 19.43 3.58
CA ILE A 61 5.45 18.79 3.05
C ILE A 61 5.53 17.33 3.55
N TYR A 62 5.27 17.11 4.83
CA TYR A 62 5.25 15.78 5.42
C TYR A 62 4.28 14.85 4.68
N VAL A 63 3.02 15.27 4.51
CA VAL A 63 1.99 14.46 3.86
C VAL A 63 2.39 14.11 2.43
N LEU A 64 2.86 15.11 1.66
CA LEU A 64 3.28 14.89 0.27
C LEU A 64 4.47 13.94 0.19
N VAL A 65 5.55 14.23 0.91
CA VAL A 65 6.80 13.44 0.80
C VAL A 65 6.58 12.02 1.32
N SER A 66 5.98 11.85 2.49
CA SER A 66 5.68 10.54 3.05
C SER A 66 4.74 9.72 2.15
N GLY A 67 3.65 10.32 1.67
CA GLY A 67 2.66 9.63 0.86
C GLY A 67 3.18 9.23 -0.53
N ILE A 68 3.86 10.16 -1.21
CA ILE A 68 4.42 9.90 -2.55
C ILE A 68 5.57 8.88 -2.47
N THR A 69 6.48 9.00 -1.50
CA THR A 69 7.58 8.04 -1.34
C THR A 69 7.05 6.64 -1.05
N PHE A 70 6.05 6.52 -0.18
CA PHE A 70 5.38 5.24 0.09
C PHE A 70 4.83 4.62 -1.21
N GLY A 71 4.03 5.35 -1.97
CA GLY A 71 3.43 4.84 -3.20
C GLY A 71 4.47 4.53 -4.29
N ALA A 72 5.48 5.38 -4.42
CA ALA A 72 6.55 5.20 -5.40
C ALA A 72 7.34 3.91 -5.16
N LEU A 73 7.71 3.62 -3.92
CA LEU A 73 8.48 2.40 -3.59
C LEU A 73 7.70 1.11 -3.86
N HIS A 74 6.36 1.14 -3.81
CA HIS A 74 5.52 -0.02 -4.14
C HIS A 74 5.39 -0.27 -5.65
N VAL A 75 5.68 0.71 -6.49
CA VAL A 75 5.44 0.64 -7.93
C VAL A 75 6.73 0.64 -8.74
N ILE A 76 7.71 1.48 -8.40
CA ILE A 76 8.89 1.76 -9.23
C ILE A 76 9.69 0.48 -9.55
N THR A 77 9.83 -0.43 -8.60
CA THR A 77 10.57 -1.68 -8.77
C THR A 77 9.89 -2.68 -9.72
N TYR A 78 8.62 -2.46 -10.02
CA TYR A 78 7.80 -3.35 -10.85
C TYR A 78 7.43 -2.76 -12.22
N ILE A 79 7.92 -1.56 -12.56
CA ILE A 79 7.65 -0.91 -13.85
C ILE A 79 8.37 -1.67 -14.95
N LYS A 80 7.61 -2.21 -15.89
CA LYS A 80 8.09 -2.87 -17.11
C LYS A 80 7.74 -2.06 -18.35
N THR A 81 6.63 -1.33 -18.31
CA THR A 81 6.09 -0.53 -19.42
C THR A 81 5.68 0.87 -18.95
N PRO A 82 5.58 1.86 -19.86
CA PRO A 82 5.07 3.19 -19.48
C PRO A 82 3.66 3.18 -18.88
N MET A 83 2.84 2.18 -19.22
CA MET A 83 1.49 2.05 -18.64
C MET A 83 1.50 1.71 -17.14
N ASP A 84 2.57 1.10 -16.64
CA ASP A 84 2.67 0.71 -15.22
C ASP A 84 2.74 1.92 -14.29
N TYR A 85 3.12 3.10 -14.79
CA TYR A 85 3.07 4.34 -14.01
C TYR A 85 1.67 4.70 -13.52
N VAL A 86 0.60 4.18 -14.15
CA VAL A 86 -0.78 4.40 -13.69
C VAL A 86 -1.01 3.87 -12.28
N TYR A 87 -0.27 2.83 -11.88
CA TYR A 87 -0.36 2.26 -10.54
C TYR A 87 0.18 3.18 -9.44
N LEU A 88 0.95 4.23 -9.78
CA LEU A 88 1.32 5.26 -8.81
C LEU A 88 0.09 5.96 -8.22
N ILE A 89 -0.99 6.11 -9.00
CA ILE A 89 -2.20 6.81 -8.54
C ILE A 89 -2.80 6.15 -7.29
N PRO A 90 -3.19 4.86 -7.29
CA PRO A 90 -3.76 4.23 -6.11
C PRO A 90 -2.78 4.13 -4.93
N TYR A 91 -1.51 3.77 -5.19
CA TYR A 91 -0.53 3.61 -4.12
C TYR A 91 -0.15 4.94 -3.46
N CYS A 92 0.08 6.00 -4.24
CA CYS A 92 0.31 7.33 -3.68
C CYS A 92 -0.93 7.88 -2.96
N SER A 93 -2.13 7.66 -3.50
CA SER A 93 -3.37 8.08 -2.85
C SER A 93 -3.54 7.44 -1.48
N LEU A 94 -3.25 6.13 -1.37
CA LEU A 94 -3.27 5.42 -0.09
C LEU A 94 -2.21 5.97 0.87
N GLY A 95 -0.98 6.15 0.37
CA GLY A 95 0.11 6.73 1.14
C GLY A 95 -0.20 8.14 1.67
N LEU A 96 -0.82 8.99 0.83
CA LEU A 96 -1.27 10.33 1.20
C LEU A 96 -2.38 10.29 2.27
N ALA A 97 -3.34 9.37 2.14
CA ALA A 97 -4.43 9.20 3.11
C ALA A 97 -3.89 8.81 4.49
N PHE A 98 -2.96 7.85 4.55
CA PHE A 98 -2.32 7.45 5.81
C PHE A 98 -1.48 8.57 6.41
N ALA A 99 -0.65 9.27 5.60
CA ALA A 99 0.15 10.39 6.06
C ALA A 99 -0.73 11.54 6.59
N TYR A 100 -1.82 11.84 5.90
CA TYR A 100 -2.80 12.83 6.35
C TYR A 100 -3.44 12.44 7.69
N THR A 101 -3.89 11.20 7.81
CA THR A 101 -4.47 10.68 9.07
C THR A 101 -3.49 10.79 10.22
N TYR A 102 -2.23 10.40 10.02
CA TYR A 102 -1.21 10.56 11.05
C TYR A 102 -0.95 12.04 11.38
N SER A 103 -0.91 12.93 10.40
CA SER A 103 -0.73 14.37 10.62
C SER A 103 -1.82 15.01 11.48
N LYS A 104 -3.01 14.43 11.49
CA LYS A 104 -4.17 14.91 12.27
C LYS A 104 -4.30 14.21 13.62
N SER A 105 -4.10 12.90 13.66
CA SER A 105 -4.31 12.12 14.90
C SER A 105 -3.10 12.11 15.81
N ASN A 106 -1.91 12.29 15.25
CA ASN A 106 -0.61 12.04 15.90
C ASN A 106 -0.54 10.67 16.61
N ASN A 107 -1.32 9.72 16.13
CA ASN A 107 -1.43 8.38 16.70
C ASN A 107 -1.08 7.34 15.62
N ILE A 108 0.07 6.68 15.81
CA ILE A 108 0.57 5.69 14.86
C ILE A 108 -0.36 4.46 14.74
N PHE A 109 -1.05 4.09 15.83
CA PHE A 109 -1.96 2.96 15.80
C PHE A 109 -3.17 3.19 14.89
N SER A 110 -3.59 4.45 14.69
CA SER A 110 -4.66 4.77 13.73
C SER A 110 -4.27 4.38 12.31
N THR A 111 -3.06 4.71 11.89
CA THR A 111 -2.59 4.39 10.53
C THR A 111 -2.21 2.93 10.37
N ILE A 112 -1.59 2.31 11.38
CA ILE A 112 -1.33 0.87 11.39
C ILE A 112 -2.65 0.10 11.25
N SER A 113 -3.70 0.46 12.00
CA SER A 113 -5.00 -0.20 11.90
C SER A 113 -5.66 -0.01 10.54
N MET A 114 -5.61 1.19 9.96
CA MET A 114 -6.14 1.44 8.62
C MET A 114 -5.41 0.62 7.56
N HIS A 115 -4.09 0.57 7.64
CA HIS A 115 -3.25 -0.19 6.71
C HIS A 115 -3.49 -1.70 6.86
N PHE A 116 -3.52 -2.21 8.10
CA PHE A 116 -3.87 -3.59 8.41
C PHE A 116 -5.22 -3.98 7.80
N LEU A 117 -6.26 -3.17 8.01
CA LEU A 117 -7.60 -3.43 7.47
C LEU A 117 -7.61 -3.42 5.94
N HIS A 118 -6.90 -2.47 5.33
CA HIS A 118 -6.78 -2.38 3.87
C HIS A 118 -6.13 -3.64 3.28
N ASN A 119 -4.98 -4.05 3.81
CA ASN A 119 -4.25 -5.21 3.32
C ASN A 119 -5.00 -6.52 3.61
N THR A 120 -5.60 -6.65 4.79
CA THR A 120 -6.41 -7.83 5.14
C THR A 120 -7.61 -7.95 4.20
N MET A 121 -8.30 -6.85 3.93
CA MET A 121 -9.43 -6.85 2.98
C MET A 121 -8.97 -7.26 1.57
N ALA A 122 -7.83 -6.78 1.10
CA ALA A 122 -7.28 -7.15 -0.20
C ALA A 122 -6.98 -8.65 -0.28
N ILE A 123 -6.37 -9.22 0.76
CA ILE A 123 -6.09 -10.67 0.85
C ILE A 123 -7.37 -11.47 0.88
N VAL A 124 -8.35 -11.10 1.72
CA VAL A 124 -9.63 -11.83 1.81
C VAL A 124 -10.35 -11.82 0.45
N LEU A 125 -10.40 -10.66 -0.22
CA LEU A 125 -11.02 -10.59 -1.55
C LEU A 125 -10.28 -11.47 -2.59
N TYR A 126 -8.96 -11.54 -2.50
CA TYR A 126 -8.17 -12.44 -3.36
C TYR A 126 -8.49 -13.91 -3.07
N LEU A 127 -8.46 -14.35 -1.82
CA LEU A 127 -8.71 -15.75 -1.44
C LEU A 127 -10.13 -16.19 -1.80
N VAL A 128 -11.13 -15.36 -1.54
CA VAL A 128 -12.53 -15.64 -1.93
C VAL A 128 -12.69 -15.72 -3.45
N GLY A 129 -12.01 -14.81 -4.18
CA GLY A 129 -12.08 -14.78 -5.64
C GLY A 129 -11.31 -15.89 -6.35
N SER A 130 -10.25 -16.43 -5.73
CA SER A 130 -9.45 -17.56 -6.25
C SER A 130 -10.01 -18.93 -5.89
N GLY A 131 -10.96 -18.99 -4.95
CA GLY A 131 -11.53 -20.27 -4.46
C GLY A 131 -10.58 -21.07 -3.56
N LEU A 132 -9.56 -20.37 -2.99
CA LEU A 132 -8.61 -20.93 -2.02
C LEU A 132 -9.17 -20.89 -0.60
#